data_3de96dde8ccee6807436bb07426cec37
#
_entry.id   3de96dde8ccee6807436bb07426cec37
#
_cell.length_a   1.000
_cell.length_b   1.000
_cell.length_c   1.000
_cell.angle_alpha   90.00
_cell.angle_beta   90.00
_cell.angle_gamma   90.00
#
_symmetry.space_group_name_H-M   'P 1'
#
loop_
_entity.id
_entity.type
_entity.pdbx_description
1 polymer ?
#
loop_
_entity_poly.entity_id
_entity_poly.type
_entity_poly.pdbx_seq_one_letter_code
_entity_poly.pdbx_strand_id
1 'polypeptide(L)'
;MSIPLNRLQARLERDLYVPLFFRAALHAAQVSWQSAVSDAEAVTSALRRMQRLIQADGVVSWFDSWFEAEVVGARVERDAHGRVTGTPLAPQRLPHSARFLEAPPVRHVLDVARRLCDATREQSTVIAAVSGVRTLAAHMVGPRASDSAYATAQEAASDIIGALARSYGESGVGAIAVIEETAMADPIDARSFAPVAEVARKLDVPMILLSRHPMPPSVESAIRAVGVSHVAAPGGRGSVCAIPATMLRAAPSASEGWFKLQRQAKPAPRLFLSEGEVPLDAPAETLIALRERVVS
;
A
#
# COMPACT_ATOMS: atom_id res chain seq x y z
N MET A 1 18.37 7.53 -1.60
CA MET A 1 17.54 6.33 -1.94
C MET A 1 17.30 5.53 -0.68
N SER A 2 16.11 4.97 -0.49
CA SER A 2 15.84 4.03 0.60
C SER A 2 16.47 2.66 0.31
N ILE A 3 16.59 1.82 1.33
CA ILE A 3 17.09 0.46 1.10
C ILE A 3 16.00 -0.39 0.43
N PRO A 4 16.27 -1.12 -0.67
CA PRO A 4 15.33 -2.08 -1.25
C PRO A 4 14.90 -3.13 -0.22
N LEU A 5 13.60 -3.48 -0.23
CA LEU A 5 12.99 -4.37 0.76
C LEU A 5 13.72 -5.72 0.88
N ASN A 6 14.06 -6.34 -0.26
CA ASN A 6 14.79 -7.60 -0.31
C ASN A 6 16.19 -7.51 0.32
N ARG A 7 16.89 -6.38 0.12
CA ARG A 7 18.19 -6.14 0.76
C ARG A 7 18.05 -5.88 2.25
N LEU A 8 16.99 -5.19 2.68
CA LEU A 8 16.71 -5.01 4.11
C LEU A 8 16.42 -6.35 4.79
N GLN A 9 15.62 -7.22 4.17
CA GLN A 9 15.37 -8.57 4.67
C GLN A 9 16.64 -9.39 4.79
N ALA A 10 17.47 -9.39 3.76
CA ALA A 10 18.75 -10.10 3.77
C ALA A 10 19.72 -9.58 4.84
N ARG A 11 19.74 -8.25 5.06
CA ARG A 11 20.63 -7.64 6.08
C ARG A 11 20.21 -7.92 7.50
N LEU A 12 18.91 -7.96 7.77
CA LEU A 12 18.39 -8.13 9.15
C LEU A 12 18.17 -9.60 9.52
N GLU A 13 18.08 -10.49 8.54
CA GLU A 13 17.89 -11.95 8.71
C GLU A 13 16.71 -12.32 9.63
N ARG A 14 15.71 -11.45 9.72
CA ARG A 14 14.51 -11.61 10.55
C ARG A 14 13.25 -11.11 9.84
N ASP A 15 12.11 -11.42 10.41
CA ASP A 15 10.84 -10.88 9.97
C ASP A 15 10.82 -9.35 10.07
N LEU A 16 10.19 -8.67 9.09
CA LEU A 16 10.06 -7.22 9.02
C LEU A 16 8.65 -6.78 9.39
N TYR A 17 8.54 -5.66 10.09
CA TYR A 17 7.30 -5.04 10.52
C TYR A 17 7.10 -3.68 9.86
N VAL A 18 6.12 -3.55 8.96
CA VAL A 18 5.81 -2.32 8.22
C VAL A 18 4.30 -2.09 8.15
N PRO A 19 3.64 -1.67 9.23
CA PRO A 19 2.20 -1.42 9.21
C PRO A 19 1.84 -0.17 8.39
N LEU A 20 0.63 -0.14 7.86
CA LEU A 20 0.06 0.97 7.08
C LEU A 20 -0.49 2.05 8.03
N PHE A 21 0.36 2.89 8.59
CA PHE A 21 -0.02 3.87 9.64
C PHE A 21 -0.17 5.30 9.12
N PHE A 22 -0.51 5.51 7.85
CA PHE A 22 -0.48 6.83 7.23
C PHE A 22 -1.35 7.86 8.00
N ARG A 23 -2.69 7.65 8.07
CA ARG A 23 -3.58 8.58 8.79
C ARG A 23 -3.36 8.56 10.31
N ALA A 24 -2.98 7.45 10.88
CA ALA A 24 -2.65 7.36 12.30
C ALA A 24 -1.43 8.24 12.65
N ALA A 25 -0.43 8.30 11.78
CA ALA A 25 0.72 9.19 11.95
C ALA A 25 0.35 10.66 11.84
N LEU A 26 -0.50 11.03 10.86
CA LEU A 26 -1.01 12.40 10.73
C LEU A 26 -1.80 12.81 11.98
N HIS A 27 -2.69 11.95 12.45
CA HIS A 27 -3.50 12.19 13.64
C HIS A 27 -2.63 12.39 14.89
N ALA A 28 -1.67 11.49 15.13
CA ALA A 28 -0.75 11.59 16.27
C ALA A 28 0.15 12.85 16.22
N ALA A 29 0.45 13.35 15.03
CA ALA A 29 1.20 14.58 14.83
C ALA A 29 0.32 15.83 14.75
N GLN A 30 -1.00 15.69 14.89
CA GLN A 30 -2.00 16.76 14.75
C GLN A 30 -1.95 17.46 13.38
N VAL A 31 -1.57 16.74 12.33
CA VAL A 31 -1.59 17.24 10.95
C VAL A 31 -2.99 16.99 10.37
N SER A 32 -3.69 18.07 10.01
CA SER A 32 -5.00 17.96 9.36
C SER A 32 -4.88 17.37 7.96
N TRP A 33 -5.97 16.78 7.43
CA TRP A 33 -6.00 16.29 6.06
C TRP A 33 -5.70 17.41 5.05
N GLN A 34 -6.24 18.60 5.27
CA GLN A 34 -6.00 19.76 4.42
C GLN A 34 -4.51 20.15 4.38
N SER A 35 -3.82 20.10 5.52
CA SER A 35 -2.36 20.30 5.56
C SER A 35 -1.63 19.16 4.89
N ALA A 36 -2.06 17.93 5.10
CA ALA A 36 -1.40 16.75 4.51
C ALA A 36 -1.38 16.77 2.98
N VAL A 37 -2.43 17.27 2.31
CA VAL A 37 -2.49 17.34 0.84
C VAL A 37 -1.70 18.52 0.24
N SER A 38 -1.13 19.40 1.07
CA SER A 38 -0.41 20.59 0.61
C SER A 38 1.00 20.76 1.20
N ASP A 39 1.31 20.09 2.30
CA ASP A 39 2.58 20.21 3.02
C ASP A 39 3.29 18.85 3.11
N ALA A 40 4.17 18.58 2.15
CA ALA A 40 4.94 17.34 2.09
C ALA A 40 5.91 17.17 3.28
N GLU A 41 6.38 18.29 3.87
CA GLU A 41 7.29 18.22 5.02
C GLU A 41 6.55 17.82 6.29
N ALA A 42 5.38 18.38 6.53
CA ALA A 42 4.52 17.97 7.65
C ALA A 42 4.20 16.47 7.60
N VAL A 43 3.81 15.96 6.42
CA VAL A 43 3.55 14.53 6.20
C VAL A 43 4.79 13.69 6.47
N THR A 44 5.93 14.07 5.87
CA THR A 44 7.20 13.35 6.04
C THR A 44 7.62 13.27 7.51
N SER A 45 7.52 14.39 8.23
CA SER A 45 7.85 14.49 9.66
C SER A 45 6.93 13.61 10.52
N ALA A 46 5.62 13.64 10.25
CA ALA A 46 4.63 12.82 10.96
C ALA A 46 4.91 11.31 10.77
N LEU A 47 5.12 10.87 9.53
CA LEU A 47 5.42 9.47 9.20
C LEU A 47 6.73 9.01 9.85
N ARG A 48 7.78 9.82 9.79
CA ARG A 48 9.07 9.53 10.43
C ARG A 48 8.97 9.45 11.95
N ARG A 49 8.20 10.34 12.58
CA ARG A 49 7.96 10.31 14.03
C ARG A 49 7.26 9.02 14.44
N MET A 50 6.18 8.64 13.73
CA MET A 50 5.45 7.39 14.00
C MET A 50 6.34 6.17 13.78
N GLN A 51 7.08 6.11 12.66
CA GLN A 51 8.01 5.02 12.37
C GLN A 51 9.00 4.79 13.52
N ARG A 52 9.61 5.86 14.04
CA ARG A 52 10.55 5.77 15.16
C ARG A 52 9.86 5.34 16.46
N LEU A 53 8.66 5.87 16.74
CA LEU A 53 7.91 5.55 17.95
C LEU A 53 7.60 4.05 18.03
N ILE A 54 7.08 3.46 16.95
CA ILE A 54 6.72 2.04 16.92
C ILE A 54 7.87 1.15 16.41
N GLN A 55 9.03 1.73 16.15
CA GLN A 55 10.22 1.05 15.64
C GLN A 55 9.96 0.20 14.38
N ALA A 56 9.11 0.69 13.46
CA ALA A 56 8.81 -0.01 12.22
C ALA A 56 10.05 -0.08 11.32
N ASP A 57 10.24 -1.21 10.63
CA ASP A 57 11.38 -1.45 9.72
C ASP A 57 11.25 -0.70 8.40
N GLY A 58 10.08 -0.19 8.11
CA GLY A 58 9.80 0.64 6.95
C GLY A 58 8.62 1.59 7.17
N VAL A 59 8.37 2.41 6.16
CA VAL A 59 7.27 3.37 6.14
C VAL A 59 6.58 3.36 4.79
N VAL A 60 5.24 3.41 4.79
CA VAL A 60 4.45 3.62 3.58
C VAL A 60 4.28 5.11 3.35
N SER A 61 4.71 5.60 2.17
CA SER A 61 4.82 7.03 1.89
C SER A 61 3.48 7.76 1.78
N TRP A 62 2.50 7.10 1.18
CA TRP A 62 1.13 7.58 1.05
C TRP A 62 0.19 6.40 0.98
N PHE A 63 -0.95 6.48 1.63
CA PHE A 63 -1.98 5.44 1.56
C PHE A 63 -3.37 6.05 1.52
N ASP A 64 -3.99 5.94 0.36
CA ASP A 64 -5.38 6.34 0.16
C ASP A 64 -5.93 5.66 -1.10
N SER A 65 -6.84 4.71 -0.96
CA SER A 65 -7.38 3.93 -2.07
C SER A 65 -8.22 4.73 -3.08
N TRP A 66 -8.59 5.96 -2.75
CA TRP A 66 -9.34 6.86 -3.64
C TRP A 66 -8.48 7.94 -4.27
N PHE A 67 -7.20 8.04 -3.90
CA PHE A 67 -6.32 9.12 -4.36
C PHE A 67 -6.25 9.20 -5.89
N GLU A 68 -5.94 8.10 -6.55
CA GLU A 68 -5.81 8.07 -8.00
C GLU A 68 -7.14 8.38 -8.69
N ALA A 69 -8.25 7.89 -8.14
CA ALA A 69 -9.58 8.15 -8.66
C ALA A 69 -9.97 9.64 -8.53
N GLU A 70 -9.64 10.29 -7.41
CA GLU A 70 -9.85 11.74 -7.25
C GLU A 70 -9.03 12.56 -8.24
N VAL A 71 -7.77 12.20 -8.45
CA VAL A 71 -6.90 12.87 -9.44
C VAL A 71 -7.49 12.78 -10.84
N VAL A 72 -8.15 11.69 -11.16
CA VAL A 72 -8.81 11.51 -12.47
C VAL A 72 -10.26 12.03 -12.51
N GLY A 73 -10.70 12.68 -11.45
CA GLY A 73 -11.98 13.42 -11.43
C GLY A 73 -13.13 12.76 -10.70
N ALA A 74 -12.88 11.68 -9.95
CA ALA A 74 -13.88 11.17 -9.01
C ALA A 74 -14.15 12.22 -7.91
N ARG A 75 -15.38 12.29 -7.44
CA ARG A 75 -15.76 13.17 -6.34
C ARG A 75 -15.87 12.35 -5.07
N VAL A 76 -15.06 12.69 -4.09
CA VAL A 76 -14.97 11.99 -2.82
C VAL A 76 -15.17 12.99 -1.68
N GLU A 77 -16.15 12.70 -0.83
CA GLU A 77 -16.33 13.46 0.43
C GLU A 77 -15.44 12.85 1.51
N ARG A 78 -14.83 13.71 2.34
CA ARG A 78 -13.90 13.29 3.38
C ARG A 78 -14.19 13.94 4.72
N ASP A 79 -13.95 13.19 5.79
CA ASP A 79 -13.93 13.76 7.15
C ASP A 79 -12.62 14.55 7.42
N ALA A 80 -12.53 15.11 8.62
CA ALA A 80 -11.36 15.89 9.05
C ALA A 80 -10.04 15.08 9.06
N HIS A 81 -10.13 13.75 9.05
CA HIS A 81 -8.98 12.84 9.03
C HIS A 81 -8.69 12.27 7.62
N GLY A 82 -9.41 12.75 6.59
CA GLY A 82 -9.26 12.30 5.21
C GLY A 82 -9.91 10.94 4.91
N ARG A 83 -10.73 10.39 5.81
CA ARG A 83 -11.50 9.18 5.52
C ARG A 83 -12.64 9.50 4.58
N VAL A 84 -12.87 8.62 3.64
CA VAL A 84 -13.99 8.74 2.71
C VAL A 84 -15.30 8.58 3.48
N THR A 85 -16.20 9.54 3.26
CA THR A 85 -17.56 9.56 3.80
C THR A 85 -18.56 9.60 2.65
N GLY A 86 -19.75 9.05 2.86
CA GLY A 86 -20.77 8.98 1.81
C GLY A 86 -20.40 8.01 0.67
N THR A 87 -21.08 8.17 -0.46
CA THR A 87 -20.86 7.34 -1.67
C THR A 87 -20.08 8.14 -2.69
N PRO A 88 -18.83 7.76 -3.01
CA PRO A 88 -18.06 8.45 -4.03
C PRO A 88 -18.73 8.39 -5.40
N LEU A 89 -18.55 9.45 -6.19
CA LEU A 89 -19.07 9.53 -7.54
C LEU A 89 -17.93 9.34 -8.54
N ALA A 90 -18.13 8.44 -9.49
CA ALA A 90 -17.19 8.19 -10.58
C ALA A 90 -16.97 9.46 -11.44
N PRO A 91 -15.82 9.61 -12.10
CA PRO A 91 -15.54 10.72 -13.01
C PRO A 91 -16.48 10.67 -14.21
N GLN A 92 -16.85 11.84 -14.74
CA GLN A 92 -17.75 11.93 -15.91
C GLN A 92 -17.08 11.47 -17.21
N ARG A 93 -15.76 11.48 -17.28
CA ARG A 93 -14.96 11.03 -18.44
C ARG A 93 -13.71 10.33 -17.95
N LEU A 94 -13.31 9.28 -18.64
CA LEU A 94 -12.01 8.64 -18.37
C LEU A 94 -10.87 9.60 -18.73
N PRO A 95 -9.87 9.75 -17.87
CA PRO A 95 -8.77 10.67 -18.10
C PRO A 95 -7.76 10.12 -19.10
N HIS A 96 -6.96 11.01 -19.68
CA HIS A 96 -5.73 10.63 -20.36
C HIS A 96 -4.59 10.45 -19.32
N SER A 97 -3.97 9.29 -19.34
CA SER A 97 -2.85 8.95 -18.43
C SER A 97 -1.68 9.95 -18.51
N ALA A 98 -1.43 10.54 -19.68
CA ALA A 98 -0.34 11.50 -19.88
C ALA A 98 -0.41 12.76 -18.98
N ARG A 99 -1.61 13.19 -18.58
CA ARG A 99 -1.78 14.35 -17.68
C ARG A 99 -1.80 13.99 -16.20
N PHE A 100 -1.91 12.72 -15.88
CA PHE A 100 -2.02 12.27 -14.50
C PHE A 100 -0.79 12.67 -13.67
N LEU A 101 0.42 12.40 -14.17
CA LEU A 101 1.66 12.73 -13.45
C LEU A 101 1.91 14.24 -13.32
N GLU A 102 1.28 15.06 -14.15
CA GLU A 102 1.40 16.52 -14.08
C GLU A 102 0.50 17.13 -13.01
N ALA A 103 -0.48 16.39 -12.52
CA ALA A 103 -1.44 16.88 -11.53
C ALA A 103 -0.71 17.26 -10.22
N PRO A 104 -1.02 18.44 -9.64
CA PRO A 104 -0.39 18.89 -8.40
C PRO A 104 -0.47 17.87 -7.24
N PRO A 105 -1.59 17.15 -7.01
CA PRO A 105 -1.63 16.14 -5.97
C PRO A 105 -0.63 14.99 -6.21
N VAL A 106 -0.42 14.57 -7.47
CA VAL A 106 0.55 13.51 -7.80
C VAL A 106 1.98 13.97 -7.54
N ARG A 107 2.32 15.19 -7.94
CA ARG A 107 3.64 15.76 -7.64
C ARG A 107 3.88 15.84 -6.13
N HIS A 108 2.85 16.17 -5.36
CA HIS A 108 2.91 16.24 -3.90
C HIS A 108 3.23 14.86 -3.28
N VAL A 109 2.51 13.79 -3.64
CA VAL A 109 2.77 12.46 -3.07
C VAL A 109 4.14 11.90 -3.50
N LEU A 110 4.61 12.24 -4.71
CA LEU A 110 5.96 11.90 -5.15
C LEU A 110 7.04 12.68 -4.39
N ASP A 111 6.78 13.95 -4.02
CA ASP A 111 7.68 14.72 -3.15
C ASP A 111 7.76 14.15 -1.74
N VAL A 112 6.64 13.73 -1.15
CA VAL A 112 6.62 13.00 0.14
C VAL A 112 7.48 11.74 0.06
N ALA A 113 7.31 10.92 -0.99
CA ALA A 113 8.09 9.70 -1.16
C ALA A 113 9.59 9.99 -1.27
N ARG A 114 10.00 10.99 -2.07
CA ARG A 114 11.40 11.40 -2.22
C ARG A 114 12.00 11.87 -0.90
N ARG A 115 11.30 12.76 -0.17
CA ARG A 115 11.72 13.24 1.15
C ARG A 115 11.89 12.11 2.16
N LEU A 116 10.98 11.13 2.17
CA LEU A 116 11.12 9.93 3.00
C LEU A 116 12.35 9.11 2.61
N CYS A 117 12.59 8.89 1.32
CA CYS A 117 13.78 8.18 0.84
C CYS A 117 15.08 8.87 1.26
N ASP A 118 15.12 10.20 1.17
CA ASP A 118 16.29 10.99 1.60
C ASP A 118 16.48 10.95 3.12
N ALA A 119 15.38 11.02 3.87
CA ALA A 119 15.42 11.03 5.32
C ALA A 119 15.70 9.65 5.94
N THR A 120 15.32 8.55 5.27
CA THR A 120 15.55 7.18 5.78
C THR A 120 16.91 6.63 5.38
N ARG A 121 17.40 6.99 4.20
CA ARG A 121 18.66 6.51 3.60
C ARG A 121 18.98 5.07 4.10
N GLU A 122 19.60 4.27 3.67
CA GLU A 122 19.97 2.89 4.00
C GLU A 122 19.59 2.32 5.42
N GLN A 123 18.76 3.00 6.20
CA GLN A 123 18.35 2.56 7.55
C GLN A 123 17.03 1.78 7.54
N SER A 124 16.11 2.15 6.65
CA SER A 124 14.79 1.51 6.54
C SER A 124 14.29 1.53 5.10
N THR A 125 13.24 0.76 4.83
CA THR A 125 12.59 0.76 3.52
C THR A 125 11.47 1.79 3.47
N VAL A 126 11.33 2.46 2.31
CA VAL A 126 10.14 3.26 1.97
C VAL A 126 9.31 2.47 0.97
N ILE A 127 8.07 2.24 1.28
CA ILE A 127 7.12 1.54 0.40
C ILE A 127 6.16 2.57 -0.18
N ALA A 128 6.09 2.67 -1.50
CA ALA A 128 5.03 3.42 -2.16
C ALA A 128 3.79 2.54 -2.26
N ALA A 129 2.62 3.05 -1.86
CA ALA A 129 1.36 2.36 -2.05
C ALA A 129 0.58 2.99 -3.20
N VAL A 130 -0.01 2.16 -4.04
CA VAL A 130 -0.87 2.54 -5.15
C VAL A 130 -2.12 1.67 -5.16
N SER A 131 -3.21 2.17 -5.71
CA SER A 131 -4.42 1.36 -5.92
C SER A 131 -4.15 0.20 -6.88
N GLY A 132 -4.85 -0.91 -6.68
CA GLY A 132 -4.89 -1.98 -7.66
C GLY A 132 -5.56 -1.53 -8.96
N VAL A 133 -5.14 -2.10 -10.08
CA VAL A 133 -5.69 -1.74 -11.40
C VAL A 133 -7.20 -1.97 -11.45
N ARG A 134 -7.67 -3.06 -10.87
CA ARG A 134 -9.11 -3.39 -10.82
C ARG A 134 -9.87 -2.47 -9.86
N THR A 135 -9.27 -2.15 -8.73
CA THR A 135 -9.81 -1.18 -7.77
C THR A 135 -9.96 0.18 -8.42
N LEU A 136 -8.92 0.71 -9.05
CA LEU A 136 -8.98 2.00 -9.73
C LEU A 136 -10.01 1.99 -10.86
N ALA A 137 -10.04 0.93 -11.69
CA ALA A 137 -11.04 0.78 -12.74
C ALA A 137 -12.48 0.84 -12.18
N ALA A 138 -12.74 0.11 -11.09
CA ALA A 138 -14.04 0.12 -10.43
C ALA A 138 -14.41 1.51 -9.89
N HIS A 139 -13.46 2.24 -9.32
CA HIS A 139 -13.66 3.62 -8.86
C HIS A 139 -13.93 4.59 -10.03
N MET A 140 -13.31 4.34 -11.20
CA MET A 140 -13.46 5.20 -12.38
C MET A 140 -14.84 5.06 -13.07
N VAL A 141 -15.46 3.89 -12.99
CA VAL A 141 -16.74 3.65 -13.68
C VAL A 141 -17.93 3.44 -12.75
N GLY A 142 -17.66 3.15 -11.48
CA GLY A 142 -18.69 2.90 -10.47
C GLY A 142 -19.35 1.52 -10.58
N PRO A 143 -20.25 1.18 -9.64
CA PRO A 143 -20.76 -0.19 -9.46
C PRO A 143 -21.79 -0.65 -10.51
N ARG A 144 -22.25 0.25 -11.38
CA ARG A 144 -23.26 -0.05 -12.43
C ARG A 144 -22.69 -0.01 -13.85
N ALA A 145 -21.37 -0.07 -13.99
CA ALA A 145 -20.73 -0.04 -15.30
C ALA A 145 -21.03 -1.31 -16.11
N SER A 146 -21.09 -1.16 -17.44
CA SER A 146 -21.07 -2.31 -18.35
C SER A 146 -19.68 -2.96 -18.37
N ASP A 147 -19.60 -4.23 -18.76
CA ASP A 147 -18.33 -4.96 -18.89
C ASP A 147 -17.36 -4.25 -19.84
N SER A 148 -17.87 -3.66 -20.94
CA SER A 148 -17.04 -2.91 -21.89
C SER A 148 -16.48 -1.62 -21.28
N ALA A 149 -17.28 -0.88 -20.51
CA ALA A 149 -16.81 0.31 -19.81
C ALA A 149 -15.76 -0.05 -18.74
N TYR A 150 -15.96 -1.14 -18.02
CA TYR A 150 -15.00 -1.64 -17.05
C TYR A 150 -13.68 -2.06 -17.71
N ALA A 151 -13.73 -2.79 -18.83
CA ALA A 151 -12.52 -3.18 -19.58
C ALA A 151 -11.72 -1.95 -20.04
N THR A 152 -12.39 -0.93 -20.62
CA THR A 152 -11.74 0.33 -21.01
C THR A 152 -11.13 1.05 -19.80
N ALA A 153 -11.82 1.06 -18.66
CA ALA A 153 -11.30 1.64 -17.44
C ALA A 153 -10.08 0.87 -16.88
N GLN A 154 -10.05 -0.46 -17.03
CA GLN A 154 -8.88 -1.27 -16.64
C GLN A 154 -7.65 -0.92 -17.48
N GLU A 155 -7.77 -0.71 -18.77
CA GLU A 155 -6.66 -0.27 -19.63
C GLU A 155 -6.13 1.08 -19.16
N ALA A 156 -7.01 2.07 -18.97
CA ALA A 156 -6.62 3.39 -18.47
C ALA A 156 -6.00 3.34 -17.05
N ALA A 157 -6.57 2.52 -16.16
CA ALA A 157 -6.04 2.31 -14.82
C ALA A 157 -4.64 1.68 -14.85
N SER A 158 -4.42 0.69 -15.73
CA SER A 158 -3.12 0.04 -15.91
C SER A 158 -2.04 1.04 -16.33
N ASP A 159 -2.35 1.93 -17.28
CA ASP A 159 -1.43 2.99 -17.72
C ASP A 159 -1.10 3.96 -16.59
N ILE A 160 -2.12 4.42 -15.85
CA ILE A 160 -1.97 5.35 -14.72
C ILE A 160 -1.10 4.73 -13.61
N ILE A 161 -1.45 3.52 -13.18
CA ILE A 161 -0.71 2.85 -12.10
C ILE A 161 0.71 2.49 -12.54
N GLY A 162 0.90 2.07 -13.80
CA GLY A 162 2.22 1.83 -14.37
C GLY A 162 3.09 3.08 -14.40
N ALA A 163 2.53 4.22 -14.79
CA ALA A 163 3.24 5.50 -14.80
C ALA A 163 3.59 5.98 -13.39
N LEU A 164 2.65 5.85 -12.45
CA LEU A 164 2.87 6.20 -11.03
C LEU A 164 3.93 5.30 -10.38
N ALA A 165 3.86 3.99 -10.61
CA ALA A 165 4.83 3.03 -10.12
C ALA A 165 6.25 3.34 -10.62
N ARG A 166 6.39 3.73 -11.90
CA ARG A 166 7.68 4.19 -12.46
C ARG A 166 8.21 5.41 -11.73
N SER A 167 7.37 6.43 -11.54
CA SER A 167 7.78 7.67 -10.86
C SER A 167 8.17 7.43 -9.40
N TYR A 168 7.50 6.53 -8.71
CA TYR A 168 7.91 6.09 -7.37
C TYR A 168 9.25 5.35 -7.38
N GLY A 169 9.45 4.41 -8.30
CA GLY A 169 10.72 3.70 -8.42
C GLY A 169 11.88 4.65 -8.70
N GLU A 170 11.69 5.61 -9.62
CA GLU A 170 12.67 6.67 -9.91
C GLU A 170 12.90 7.61 -8.71
N SER A 171 11.94 7.75 -7.81
CA SER A 171 12.10 8.48 -6.54
C SER A 171 12.93 7.71 -5.50
N GLY A 172 13.30 6.45 -5.77
CA GLY A 172 14.17 5.65 -4.94
C GLY A 172 13.48 4.90 -3.81
N VAL A 173 12.18 4.59 -3.95
CA VAL A 173 11.46 3.73 -2.99
C VAL A 173 12.03 2.31 -2.97
N GLY A 174 11.93 1.64 -1.85
CA GLY A 174 12.47 0.29 -1.66
C GLY A 174 11.50 -0.83 -2.02
N ALA A 175 10.22 -0.53 -2.21
CA ALA A 175 9.18 -1.44 -2.71
C ALA A 175 7.95 -0.66 -3.20
N ILE A 176 7.13 -1.31 -4.04
CA ILE A 176 5.83 -0.81 -4.49
C ILE A 176 4.75 -1.77 -3.99
N ALA A 177 3.81 -1.27 -3.18
CA ALA A 177 2.65 -2.01 -2.72
C ALA A 177 1.43 -1.65 -3.57
N VAL A 178 0.86 -2.62 -4.25
CA VAL A 178 -0.42 -2.50 -4.98
C VAL A 178 -1.52 -3.03 -4.08
N ILE A 179 -2.51 -2.19 -3.78
CA ILE A 179 -3.59 -2.51 -2.86
C ILE A 179 -4.86 -2.78 -3.67
N GLU A 180 -5.26 -4.04 -3.70
CA GLU A 180 -6.42 -4.48 -4.47
C GLU A 180 -7.61 -4.74 -3.54
N GLU A 181 -8.64 -3.90 -3.67
CA GLU A 181 -9.89 -3.98 -2.92
C GLU A 181 -10.98 -4.76 -3.65
N THR A 182 -10.73 -5.06 -4.94
CA THR A 182 -11.65 -5.87 -5.76
C THR A 182 -11.30 -7.35 -5.64
N ALA A 183 -12.31 -8.18 -5.40
CA ALA A 183 -12.11 -9.62 -5.33
C ALA A 183 -11.60 -10.20 -6.66
N MET A 184 -10.65 -11.11 -6.58
CA MET A 184 -10.06 -11.81 -7.72
C MET A 184 -10.41 -13.29 -7.63
N ALA A 185 -11.18 -13.79 -8.57
CA ALA A 185 -11.65 -15.18 -8.58
C ALA A 185 -11.04 -15.99 -9.73
N ASP A 186 -10.64 -15.34 -10.83
CA ASP A 186 -10.11 -15.98 -12.04
C ASP A 186 -8.61 -15.68 -12.21
N PRO A 187 -7.77 -16.68 -12.54
CA PRO A 187 -6.36 -16.47 -12.87
C PRO A 187 -6.11 -15.42 -13.97
N ILE A 188 -7.06 -15.18 -14.87
CA ILE A 188 -6.97 -14.13 -15.89
C ILE A 188 -6.86 -12.74 -15.29
N ASP A 189 -7.40 -12.53 -14.10
CA ASP A 189 -7.34 -11.25 -13.37
C ASP A 189 -5.89 -10.83 -13.09
N ALA A 190 -4.97 -11.80 -12.98
CA ALA A 190 -3.55 -11.55 -12.77
C ALA A 190 -2.89 -10.75 -13.89
N ARG A 191 -3.43 -10.79 -15.11
CA ARG A 191 -2.89 -10.07 -16.27
C ARG A 191 -2.90 -8.56 -16.09
N SER A 192 -3.85 -8.04 -15.30
CA SER A 192 -3.94 -6.60 -15.01
C SER A 192 -2.72 -6.06 -14.25
N PHE A 193 -1.96 -6.91 -13.56
CA PHE A 193 -0.77 -6.52 -12.82
C PHE A 193 0.53 -6.57 -13.64
N ALA A 194 0.52 -7.22 -14.80
CA ALA A 194 1.73 -7.43 -15.61
C ALA A 194 2.46 -6.12 -15.97
N PRO A 195 1.79 -5.03 -16.40
CA PRO A 195 2.48 -3.77 -16.72
C PRO A 195 3.19 -3.16 -15.51
N VAL A 196 2.57 -3.19 -14.34
CA VAL A 196 3.16 -2.66 -13.10
C VAL A 196 4.33 -3.53 -12.64
N ALA A 197 4.17 -4.85 -12.70
CA ALA A 197 5.22 -5.81 -12.36
C ALA A 197 6.43 -5.69 -13.29
N GLU A 198 6.22 -5.42 -14.58
CA GLU A 198 7.29 -5.16 -15.53
C GLU A 198 8.07 -3.88 -15.19
N VAL A 199 7.38 -2.81 -14.84
CA VAL A 199 8.02 -1.57 -14.38
C VAL A 199 8.84 -1.83 -13.12
N ALA A 200 8.29 -2.48 -12.13
CA ALA A 200 8.97 -2.81 -10.87
C ALA A 200 10.23 -3.65 -11.12
N ARG A 201 10.14 -4.67 -11.99
CA ARG A 201 11.27 -5.50 -12.39
C ARG A 201 12.36 -4.71 -13.12
N LYS A 202 12.00 -3.79 -14.03
CA LYS A 202 12.98 -2.94 -14.75
C LYS A 202 13.74 -2.01 -13.83
N LEU A 203 13.11 -1.59 -12.74
CA LEU A 203 13.71 -0.68 -11.75
C LEU A 203 14.36 -1.41 -10.56
N ASP A 204 14.36 -2.76 -10.57
CA ASP A 204 14.83 -3.60 -9.46
C ASP A 204 14.13 -3.26 -8.12
N VAL A 205 12.84 -2.96 -8.18
CA VAL A 205 12.01 -2.62 -7.02
C VAL A 205 11.01 -3.75 -6.77
N PRO A 206 11.02 -4.41 -5.60
CA PRO A 206 10.05 -5.45 -5.29
C PRO A 206 8.61 -4.96 -5.35
N MET A 207 7.72 -5.74 -5.96
CA MET A 207 6.28 -5.48 -5.99
C MET A 207 5.57 -6.35 -4.98
N ILE A 208 4.74 -5.74 -4.15
CA ILE A 208 3.89 -6.38 -3.15
C ILE A 208 2.44 -6.21 -3.61
N LEU A 209 1.67 -7.28 -3.69
CA LEU A 209 0.21 -7.21 -3.82
C LEU A 209 -0.42 -7.45 -2.44
N LEU A 210 -1.19 -6.48 -1.97
CA LEU A 210 -2.03 -6.59 -0.78
C LEU A 210 -3.49 -6.69 -1.22
N SER A 211 -4.05 -7.89 -1.19
CA SER A 211 -5.47 -8.12 -1.46
C SER A 211 -6.32 -7.97 -0.20
N ARG A 212 -7.45 -7.31 -0.33
CA ARG A 212 -8.46 -7.20 0.75
C ARG A 212 -9.36 -8.43 0.85
N HIS A 213 -9.31 -9.30 -0.16
CA HIS A 213 -10.12 -10.51 -0.23
C HIS A 213 -9.25 -11.76 -0.22
N PRO A 214 -9.75 -12.88 0.33
CA PRO A 214 -9.09 -14.17 0.16
C PRO A 214 -8.88 -14.47 -1.32
N MET A 215 -7.77 -15.12 -1.62
CA MET A 215 -7.35 -15.38 -3.00
C MET A 215 -7.23 -16.88 -3.24
N PRO A 216 -7.84 -17.41 -4.31
CA PRO A 216 -7.63 -18.81 -4.70
C PRO A 216 -6.15 -19.07 -5.03
N PRO A 217 -5.61 -20.27 -4.70
CA PRO A 217 -4.20 -20.61 -5.00
C PRO A 217 -3.83 -20.49 -6.49
N SER A 218 -4.78 -20.76 -7.39
CA SER A 218 -4.59 -20.61 -8.83
C SER A 218 -4.36 -19.15 -9.23
N VAL A 219 -5.10 -18.21 -8.62
CA VAL A 219 -4.96 -16.77 -8.82
C VAL A 219 -3.63 -16.30 -8.24
N GLU A 220 -3.26 -16.71 -7.03
CA GLU A 220 -1.97 -16.38 -6.42
C GLU A 220 -0.81 -16.86 -7.30
N SER A 221 -0.89 -18.08 -7.80
CA SER A 221 0.11 -18.63 -8.72
C SER A 221 0.24 -17.82 -10.01
N ALA A 222 -0.88 -17.41 -10.61
CA ALA A 222 -0.90 -16.58 -11.82
C ALA A 222 -0.31 -15.17 -11.55
N ILE A 223 -0.61 -14.56 -10.41
CA ILE A 223 -0.06 -13.27 -9.99
C ILE A 223 1.47 -13.35 -9.82
N ARG A 224 1.98 -14.41 -9.22
CA ARG A 224 3.44 -14.63 -9.11
C ARG A 224 4.08 -14.83 -10.49
N ALA A 225 3.40 -15.52 -11.41
CA ALA A 225 3.88 -15.77 -12.75
C ALA A 225 4.02 -14.48 -13.58
N VAL A 226 3.23 -13.43 -13.33
CA VAL A 226 3.40 -12.12 -13.99
C VAL A 226 4.48 -11.24 -13.34
N GLY A 227 5.15 -11.71 -12.29
CA GLY A 227 6.32 -11.03 -11.71
C GLY A 227 6.07 -10.29 -10.39
N VAL A 228 4.93 -10.51 -9.72
CA VAL A 228 4.70 -9.98 -8.38
C VAL A 228 5.55 -10.75 -7.38
N SER A 229 6.44 -10.05 -6.68
CA SER A 229 7.42 -10.66 -5.77
C SER A 229 6.76 -11.20 -4.50
N HIS A 230 5.76 -10.49 -3.99
CA HIS A 230 5.11 -10.78 -2.71
C HIS A 230 3.60 -10.64 -2.82
N VAL A 231 2.86 -11.59 -2.26
CA VAL A 231 1.39 -11.59 -2.21
C VAL A 231 0.93 -11.72 -0.78
N ALA A 232 0.08 -10.81 -0.34
CA ALA A 232 -0.61 -10.84 0.95
C ALA A 232 -2.12 -10.81 0.73
N ALA A 233 -2.82 -11.77 1.33
CA ALA A 233 -4.27 -11.83 1.34
C ALA A 233 -4.75 -12.37 2.71
N PRO A 234 -6.00 -12.09 3.12
CA PRO A 234 -6.57 -12.67 4.34
C PRO A 234 -6.46 -14.19 4.34
N GLY A 235 -5.91 -14.76 5.43
CA GLY A 235 -5.69 -16.20 5.56
C GLY A 235 -4.53 -16.77 4.73
N GLY A 236 -3.83 -15.97 3.95
CA GLY A 236 -2.66 -16.39 3.17
C GLY A 236 -1.46 -16.73 4.05
N ARG A 237 -0.61 -17.66 3.56
CA ARG A 237 0.61 -18.15 4.25
C ARG A 237 1.87 -17.87 3.43
N GLY A 238 1.90 -16.72 2.74
CA GLY A 238 3.01 -16.35 1.87
C GLY A 238 4.19 -15.69 2.60
N SER A 239 5.13 -15.15 1.81
CA SER A 239 6.25 -14.34 2.29
C SER A 239 5.83 -12.99 2.87
N VAL A 240 4.57 -12.59 2.66
CA VAL A 240 3.96 -11.42 3.29
C VAL A 240 2.77 -11.87 4.12
N CYS A 241 2.69 -11.37 5.34
CA CYS A 241 1.61 -11.64 6.28
C CYS A 241 0.80 -10.36 6.51
N ALA A 242 -0.50 -10.42 6.26
CA ALA A 242 -1.42 -9.32 6.56
C ALA A 242 -1.89 -9.42 8.02
N ILE A 243 -1.50 -8.47 8.86
CA ILE A 243 -1.95 -8.39 10.27
C ILE A 243 -3.40 -7.93 10.29
N PRO A 244 -4.32 -8.73 10.84
CA PRO A 244 -5.75 -8.38 10.89
C PRO A 244 -6.00 -7.05 11.62
N ALA A 245 -6.95 -6.26 11.11
CA ALA A 245 -7.32 -4.97 11.69
C ALA A 245 -7.77 -5.08 13.17
N THR A 246 -8.37 -6.20 13.54
CA THR A 246 -8.78 -6.50 14.92
C THR A 246 -7.59 -6.55 15.89
N MET A 247 -6.42 -7.00 15.43
CA MET A 247 -5.22 -7.07 16.27
C MET A 247 -4.58 -5.73 16.52
N LEU A 248 -4.81 -4.75 15.64
CA LEU A 248 -4.26 -3.40 15.79
C LEU A 248 -4.93 -2.61 16.92
N ARG A 249 -6.06 -3.10 17.43
CA ARG A 249 -6.79 -2.52 18.58
C ARG A 249 -6.80 -3.44 19.80
N ALA A 250 -6.45 -4.70 19.64
CA ALA A 250 -6.53 -5.69 20.69
C ALA A 250 -5.40 -5.54 21.71
N ALA A 251 -5.64 -6.03 22.93
CA ALA A 251 -4.56 -6.19 23.91
C ALA A 251 -3.46 -7.12 23.32
N PRO A 252 -2.17 -6.85 23.60
CA PRO A 252 -1.06 -7.63 23.03
C PRO A 252 -1.17 -9.15 23.21
N SER A 253 -1.74 -9.62 24.32
CA SER A 253 -1.98 -11.04 24.59
C SER A 253 -2.93 -11.72 23.59
N ALA A 254 -3.87 -10.98 23.02
CA ALA A 254 -4.87 -11.56 22.10
C ALA A 254 -4.27 -11.99 20.74
N SER A 255 -3.06 -11.50 20.39
CA SER A 255 -2.38 -11.80 19.13
C SER A 255 -1.51 -13.06 19.14
N GLU A 256 -1.28 -13.67 20.31
CA GLU A 256 -0.31 -14.76 20.49
C GLU A 256 -0.60 -16.01 19.67
N GLY A 257 -1.85 -16.45 19.64
CA GLY A 257 -2.27 -17.60 18.86
C GLY A 257 -2.07 -17.40 17.35
N TRP A 258 -2.34 -16.21 16.85
CA TRP A 258 -2.15 -15.87 15.44
C TRP A 258 -0.67 -15.91 15.04
N PHE A 259 0.21 -15.27 15.81
CA PHE A 259 1.66 -15.31 15.56
C PHE A 259 2.23 -16.72 15.64
N LYS A 260 1.75 -17.55 16.55
CA LYS A 260 2.14 -18.96 16.64
C LYS A 260 1.78 -19.72 15.36
N LEU A 261 0.59 -19.50 14.81
CA LEU A 261 0.17 -20.09 13.53
C LEU A 261 1.02 -19.58 12.36
N GLN A 262 1.33 -18.29 12.33
CA GLN A 262 2.16 -17.73 11.27
C GLN A 262 3.61 -18.28 11.31
N ARG A 263 4.18 -18.51 12.49
CA ARG A 263 5.52 -19.09 12.63
C ARG A 263 5.63 -20.54 12.21
N GLN A 264 4.52 -21.28 12.22
CA GLN A 264 4.47 -22.67 11.72
C GLN A 264 4.49 -22.74 10.20
N ALA A 265 4.12 -21.67 9.51
CA ALA A 265 4.11 -21.57 8.06
C ALA A 265 5.47 -21.03 7.58
N LYS A 266 6.42 -21.90 7.21
CA LYS A 266 7.71 -21.49 6.58
C LYS A 266 7.48 -21.07 5.11
N PRO A 267 8.28 -20.16 4.52
CA PRO A 267 9.66 -19.76 4.83
C PRO A 267 9.79 -18.40 5.52
N ALA A 268 10.90 -18.20 6.23
CA ALA A 268 11.34 -16.92 6.79
C ALA A 268 12.54 -16.37 5.97
N PRO A 269 12.86 -15.07 6.02
CA PRO A 269 12.15 -14.00 6.72
C PRO A 269 10.92 -13.50 5.97
N ARG A 270 9.94 -12.98 6.70
CA ARG A 270 8.65 -12.52 6.16
C ARG A 270 8.46 -11.03 6.37
N LEU A 271 7.59 -10.44 5.55
CA LEU A 271 7.13 -9.08 5.72
C LEU A 271 5.74 -9.08 6.37
N PHE A 272 5.60 -8.38 7.49
CA PHE A 272 4.32 -8.16 8.16
C PHE A 272 3.82 -6.75 7.86
N LEU A 273 2.75 -6.69 7.08
CA LEU A 273 1.97 -5.47 6.81
C LEU A 273 0.65 -5.55 7.59
N SER A 274 0.01 -4.43 7.89
CA SER A 274 -1.39 -4.47 8.32
C SER A 274 -2.31 -4.78 7.14
N GLU A 275 -3.38 -5.53 7.37
CA GLU A 275 -4.43 -5.85 6.37
C GLU A 275 -5.04 -4.57 5.79
N GLY A 276 -5.09 -3.54 6.58
CA GLY A 276 -5.56 -2.22 6.23
C GLY A 276 -4.79 -1.13 6.94
N GLU A 277 -5.27 0.10 6.80
CA GLU A 277 -4.68 1.20 7.53
C GLU A 277 -4.85 1.02 9.05
N VAL A 278 -3.79 1.34 9.79
CA VAL A 278 -3.82 1.34 11.25
C VAL A 278 -4.94 2.30 11.73
N PRO A 279 -5.83 1.85 12.61
CA PRO A 279 -6.88 2.72 13.18
C PRO A 279 -6.28 3.95 13.88
N LEU A 280 -6.98 5.10 13.79
CA LEU A 280 -6.52 6.34 14.41
C LEU A 280 -6.37 6.24 15.94
N ASP A 281 -7.19 5.39 16.54
CA ASP A 281 -7.27 5.11 17.98
C ASP A 281 -6.40 3.91 18.41
N ALA A 282 -5.59 3.36 17.50
CA ALA A 282 -4.69 2.26 17.86
C ALA A 282 -3.64 2.73 18.85
N PRO A 283 -3.53 2.08 20.03
CA PRO A 283 -2.52 2.44 21.03
C PRO A 283 -1.10 2.18 20.49
N ALA A 284 -0.18 3.11 20.71
CA ALA A 284 1.21 2.93 20.30
C ALA A 284 1.84 1.69 20.95
N GLU A 285 1.48 1.40 22.19
CA GLU A 285 1.93 0.21 22.92
C GLU A 285 1.52 -1.10 22.25
N THR A 286 0.31 -1.13 21.66
CA THR A 286 -0.16 -2.29 20.87
C THR A 286 0.73 -2.48 19.64
N LEU A 287 1.03 -1.40 18.92
CA LEU A 287 1.86 -1.45 17.71
C LEU A 287 3.32 -1.86 18.04
N ILE A 288 3.87 -1.38 19.15
CA ILE A 288 5.19 -1.77 19.65
C ILE A 288 5.21 -3.25 20.04
N ALA A 289 4.22 -3.71 20.79
CA ALA A 289 4.12 -5.11 21.19
C ALA A 289 3.93 -6.06 19.99
N LEU A 290 3.20 -5.64 18.95
CA LEU A 290 3.09 -6.39 17.70
C LEU A 290 4.45 -6.50 17.00
N ARG A 291 5.20 -5.40 16.95
CA ARG A 291 6.56 -5.39 16.38
C ARG A 291 7.49 -6.37 17.13
N GLU A 292 7.50 -6.32 18.45
CA GLU A 292 8.31 -7.26 19.27
C GLU A 292 8.00 -8.72 18.95
N ARG A 293 6.72 -9.04 18.75
CA ARG A 293 6.28 -10.38 18.36
C ARG A 293 6.64 -10.76 16.92
N VAL A 294 6.73 -9.80 16.01
CA VAL A 294 7.17 -10.04 14.63
C VAL A 294 8.65 -10.38 14.62
N VAL A 295 9.46 -9.64 15.36
CA VAL A 295 10.93 -9.74 15.29
C VAL A 295 11.54 -10.78 16.24
N SER A 296 10.76 -11.33 17.20
CA SER A 296 11.17 -12.41 18.10
C SER A 296 11.03 -13.78 17.41
#